data_81be7c2438f7ec25141ecdb1d2e77f0e
#
_entry.id   81be7c2438f7ec25141ecdb1d2e77f0e
#
_cell.length_a   1.000
_cell.length_b   1.000
_cell.length_c   1.000
_cell.angle_alpha   90.00
_cell.angle_beta   90.00
_cell.angle_gamma   90.00
#
_symmetry.space_group_name_H-M   'P 1'
#
loop_
_entity.id
_entity.type
_entity.pdbx_description
1 polymer ?
#
loop_
_entity_poly.entity_id
_entity_poly.type
_entity_poly.pdbx_seq_one_letter_code
_entity_poly.pdbx_strand_id
1 'polypeptide(L)'
;EEEYSSYQAANILLIQAYAKIKSDYTPLLNAETERILTRLTGGQHDSIKVAEDFSLSLKETDKNIDLKQAEFFSTGTYNQIYLALRLAIIKLTLSASDSVIFLDDVLTTFDDGRSKDALEVIREICIKDGYQCLLFTCHHRDIESIKKYPDINIMEVLL
;
A
#
# COMPACT_ATOMS: atom_id res chain seq x y z
N GLU A 1 -15.77 44.16 -2.51
CA GLU A 1 -14.32 44.16 -2.15
C GLU A 1 -14.05 43.27 -0.93
N GLU A 2 -14.84 43.33 0.13
CA GLU A 2 -14.68 42.47 1.34
C GLU A 2 -14.85 40.98 1.02
N GLU A 3 -15.80 40.62 0.18
CA GLU A 3 -16.06 39.24 -0.24
C GLU A 3 -14.89 38.67 -1.02
N TYR A 4 -14.30 39.46 -1.92
CA TYR A 4 -13.12 39.05 -2.68
C TYR A 4 -11.89 38.86 -1.79
N SER A 5 -11.66 39.74 -0.83
CA SER A 5 -10.55 39.60 0.12
C SER A 5 -10.71 38.37 1.02
N SER A 6 -11.95 38.03 1.39
CA SER A 6 -12.24 36.79 2.16
C SER A 6 -11.96 35.53 1.37
N TYR A 7 -12.32 35.50 0.09
CA TYR A 7 -11.97 34.38 -0.80
C TYR A 7 -10.46 34.22 -1.01
N GLN A 8 -9.73 35.33 -1.16
CA GLN A 8 -8.28 35.29 -1.28
C GLN A 8 -7.63 34.74 0.01
N ALA A 9 -8.07 35.19 1.18
CA ALA A 9 -7.56 34.72 2.46
C ALA A 9 -7.86 33.23 2.65
N ALA A 10 -9.06 32.76 2.33
CA ALA A 10 -9.43 31.35 2.39
C ALA A 10 -8.57 30.50 1.46
N ASN A 11 -8.31 30.95 0.23
CA ASN A 11 -7.46 30.24 -0.72
C ASN A 11 -6.01 30.12 -0.22
N ILE A 12 -5.45 31.19 0.34
CA ILE A 12 -4.10 31.16 0.92
C ILE A 12 -4.02 30.16 2.08
N LEU A 13 -5.02 30.18 2.98
CA LEU A 13 -5.07 29.23 4.09
C LEU A 13 -5.18 27.78 3.64
N LEU A 14 -6.00 27.51 2.62
CA LEU A 14 -6.12 26.17 2.04
C LEU A 14 -4.80 25.67 1.42
N ILE A 15 -4.10 26.53 0.67
CA ILE A 15 -2.80 26.21 0.09
C ILE A 15 -1.77 25.93 1.20
N GLN A 16 -1.74 26.73 2.25
CA GLN A 16 -0.83 26.53 3.38
C GLN A 16 -1.16 25.23 4.15
N ALA A 17 -2.43 24.97 4.41
CA ALA A 17 -2.88 23.74 5.05
C ALA A 17 -2.52 22.51 4.21
N TYR A 18 -2.75 22.57 2.91
CA TYR A 18 -2.36 21.51 1.97
C TYR A 18 -0.85 21.26 1.97
N ALA A 19 -0.04 22.32 1.87
CA ALA A 19 1.41 22.22 1.88
C ALA A 19 1.91 21.60 3.21
N LYS A 20 1.31 22.00 4.34
CA LYS A 20 1.65 21.44 5.64
C LYS A 20 1.29 19.97 5.75
N ILE A 21 0.06 19.58 5.40
CA ILE A 21 -0.35 18.17 5.39
C ILE A 21 0.62 17.36 4.54
N LYS A 22 0.95 17.84 3.35
CA LYS A 22 1.85 17.17 2.44
C LYS A 22 3.25 16.98 3.02
N SER A 23 3.83 18.03 3.61
CA SER A 23 5.16 17.95 4.22
C SER A 23 5.22 17.00 5.40
N ASP A 24 4.15 16.90 6.18
CA ASP A 24 4.10 16.09 7.39
C ASP A 24 3.83 14.61 7.05
N TYR A 25 2.98 14.32 6.06
CA TYR A 25 2.56 12.95 5.73
C TYR A 25 3.44 12.25 4.69
N THR A 26 4.04 12.98 3.75
CA THR A 26 4.85 12.34 2.69
C THR A 26 6.02 11.50 3.24
N PRO A 27 6.80 11.97 4.23
CA PRO A 27 7.87 11.16 4.81
C PRO A 27 7.35 9.89 5.51
N LEU A 28 6.22 9.99 6.21
CA LEU A 28 5.59 8.85 6.89
C LEU A 28 5.08 7.83 5.88
N LEU A 29 4.45 8.30 4.80
CA LEU A 29 3.96 7.46 3.73
C LEU A 29 5.10 6.72 3.03
N ASN A 30 6.20 7.42 2.74
CA ASN A 30 7.39 6.81 2.16
C ASN A 30 7.95 5.71 3.05
N ALA A 31 8.18 6.00 4.33
CA ALA A 31 8.74 5.04 5.28
C ALA A 31 7.84 3.80 5.46
N GLU A 32 6.52 3.98 5.58
CA GLU A 32 5.61 2.85 5.74
C GLU A 32 5.45 2.04 4.45
N THR A 33 5.41 2.71 3.28
CA THR A 33 5.37 2.03 1.98
C THR A 33 6.63 1.20 1.76
N GLU A 34 7.80 1.76 2.04
CA GLU A 34 9.09 1.07 1.95
C GLU A 34 9.14 -0.16 2.86
N ARG A 35 8.70 -0.02 4.10
CA ARG A 35 8.64 -1.11 5.07
C ARG A 35 7.76 -2.27 4.59
N ILE A 36 6.60 -1.96 4.03
CA ILE A 36 5.68 -2.98 3.49
C ILE A 36 6.25 -3.58 2.20
N LEU A 37 6.76 -2.76 1.28
CA LEU A 37 7.30 -3.21 0.00
C LEU A 37 8.51 -4.14 0.17
N THR A 38 9.44 -3.80 1.05
CA THR A 38 10.60 -4.64 1.38
C THR A 38 10.16 -6.06 1.76
N ARG A 39 9.08 -6.18 2.51
CA ARG A 39 8.54 -7.48 2.90
C ARG A 39 7.81 -8.18 1.76
N LEU A 40 7.01 -7.46 0.96
CA LEU A 40 6.32 -8.00 -0.21
C LEU A 40 7.27 -8.52 -1.29
N THR A 41 8.49 -8.00 -1.32
CA THR A 41 9.50 -8.33 -2.33
C THR A 41 10.65 -9.19 -1.81
N GLY A 42 10.56 -9.64 -0.55
CA GLY A 42 11.66 -10.40 0.08
C GLY A 42 12.96 -9.62 0.14
N GLY A 43 12.92 -8.30 0.24
CA GLY A 43 14.09 -7.42 0.30
C GLY A 43 14.69 -7.04 -1.05
N GLN A 44 14.08 -7.42 -2.17
CA GLN A 44 14.59 -7.06 -3.51
C GLN A 44 14.43 -5.57 -3.83
N HIS A 45 13.44 -4.92 -3.23
CA HIS A 45 13.17 -3.49 -3.39
C HIS A 45 13.02 -2.85 -2.01
N ASP A 46 14.02 -2.10 -1.61
CA ASP A 46 14.14 -1.51 -0.27
C ASP A 46 14.04 0.02 -0.25
N SER A 47 13.93 0.66 -1.39
CA SER A 47 13.85 2.12 -1.47
C SER A 47 12.81 2.56 -2.48
N ILE A 48 11.73 3.11 -1.98
CA ILE A 48 10.66 3.73 -2.78
C ILE A 48 10.58 5.23 -2.46
N LYS A 49 10.32 6.03 -3.48
CA LYS A 49 9.93 7.43 -3.30
C LYS A 49 8.58 7.67 -3.91
N VAL A 50 7.67 8.14 -3.10
CA VAL A 50 6.41 8.72 -3.53
C VAL A 50 6.67 10.21 -3.71
N ALA A 51 6.60 10.68 -4.95
CA ALA A 51 6.77 12.09 -5.26
C ALA A 51 5.51 12.89 -4.89
N GLU A 52 5.62 14.20 -5.03
CA GLU A 52 4.53 15.12 -4.68
C GLU A 52 3.26 14.96 -5.53
N ASP A 53 3.40 14.46 -6.74
CA ASP A 53 2.31 14.14 -7.68
C ASP A 53 1.82 12.69 -7.57
N PHE A 54 2.23 11.98 -6.50
CA PHE A 54 2.03 10.55 -6.29
C PHE A 54 2.69 9.64 -7.32
N SER A 55 3.58 10.16 -8.15
CA SER A 55 4.42 9.30 -8.98
C SER A 55 5.37 8.49 -8.10
N LEU A 56 5.59 7.23 -8.49
CA LEU A 56 6.37 6.27 -7.73
C LEU A 56 7.69 6.01 -8.45
N SER A 57 8.77 6.03 -7.70
CA SER A 57 10.08 5.66 -8.20
C SER A 57 10.80 4.73 -7.22
N LEU A 58 11.51 3.74 -7.76
CA LEU A 58 12.27 2.76 -7.00
C LEU A 58 13.76 2.89 -7.28
N LYS A 59 14.56 2.67 -6.25
CA LYS A 59 16.00 2.45 -6.37
C LYS A 59 16.26 0.94 -6.37
N GLU A 60 16.93 0.44 -7.40
CA GLU A 60 17.39 -0.95 -7.43
C GLU A 60 18.67 -1.08 -6.59
N THR A 61 18.69 -2.04 -5.65
CA THR A 61 19.73 -2.20 -4.62
C THR A 61 21.12 -2.51 -5.18
N ASP A 62 21.22 -3.10 -6.36
CA ASP A 62 22.49 -3.64 -6.91
C ASP A 62 23.18 -2.75 -7.95
N LYS A 63 22.64 -1.61 -8.27
CA LYS A 63 23.24 -0.70 -9.27
C LYS A 63 23.03 0.73 -8.82
N ASN A 64 24.06 1.56 -8.93
CA ASN A 64 23.98 3.04 -8.90
C ASN A 64 23.08 3.57 -10.03
N ILE A 65 21.87 3.02 -10.17
CA ILE A 65 20.93 3.35 -11.22
C ILE A 65 19.92 4.33 -10.63
N ASP A 66 19.69 5.41 -11.37
CA ASP A 66 18.66 6.39 -11.08
C ASP A 66 17.31 5.74 -10.80
N LEU A 67 16.52 6.39 -9.93
CA LEU A 67 15.16 5.99 -9.61
C LEU A 67 14.38 5.74 -10.90
N LYS A 68 13.98 4.49 -11.13
CA LYS A 68 13.12 4.14 -12.25
C LYS A 68 11.66 4.43 -11.90
N GLN A 69 10.94 5.02 -12.82
CA GLN A 69 9.49 5.17 -12.69
C GLN A 69 8.83 3.80 -12.66
N ALA A 70 7.78 3.66 -11.85
CA ALA A 70 7.08 2.39 -11.63
C ALA A 70 6.56 1.73 -12.93
N GLU A 71 6.29 2.54 -13.96
CA GLU A 71 5.83 2.11 -15.29
C GLU A 71 6.81 1.18 -16.02
N PHE A 72 8.09 1.19 -15.65
CA PHE A 72 9.12 0.34 -16.27
C PHE A 72 9.31 -1.02 -15.58
N PHE A 73 8.52 -1.32 -14.56
CA PHE A 73 8.60 -2.59 -13.85
C PHE A 73 7.66 -3.65 -14.47
N SER A 74 7.93 -4.92 -14.14
CA SER A 74 6.98 -5.99 -14.47
C SER A 74 5.62 -5.73 -13.82
N THR A 75 4.54 -6.21 -14.43
CA THR A 75 3.19 -6.06 -13.89
C THR A 75 3.09 -6.54 -12.44
N GLY A 76 3.77 -7.65 -12.11
CA GLY A 76 3.81 -8.17 -10.73
C GLY A 76 4.49 -7.21 -9.76
N THR A 77 5.65 -6.65 -10.12
CA THR A 77 6.37 -5.67 -9.29
C THR A 77 5.56 -4.39 -9.12
N TYR A 78 4.98 -3.90 -10.22
CA TYR A 78 4.09 -2.73 -10.19
C TYR A 78 2.93 -2.92 -9.20
N ASN A 79 2.26 -4.07 -9.25
CA ASN A 79 1.16 -4.37 -8.36
C ASN A 79 1.59 -4.57 -6.89
N GLN A 80 2.82 -5.08 -6.64
CA GLN A 80 3.38 -5.11 -5.29
C GLN A 80 3.59 -3.70 -4.72
N ILE A 81 4.11 -2.78 -5.53
CA ILE A 81 4.29 -1.37 -5.14
C ILE A 81 2.95 -0.72 -4.80
N TYR A 82 1.94 -0.91 -5.66
CA TYR A 82 0.60 -0.37 -5.42
C TYR A 82 -0.07 -0.97 -4.19
N LEU A 83 0.08 -2.27 -3.96
CA LEU A 83 -0.43 -2.91 -2.76
C LEU A 83 0.25 -2.34 -1.51
N ALA A 84 1.59 -2.19 -1.53
CA ALA A 84 2.34 -1.59 -0.43
C ALA A 84 1.86 -0.16 -0.12
N LEU A 85 1.71 0.67 -1.15
CA LEU A 85 1.24 2.05 -1.01
C LEU A 85 -0.18 2.11 -0.43
N ARG A 86 -1.10 1.30 -0.93
CA ARG A 86 -2.48 1.26 -0.43
C ARG A 86 -2.55 0.84 1.04
N LEU A 87 -1.81 -0.20 1.42
CA LEU A 87 -1.74 -0.64 2.81
C LEU A 87 -1.11 0.42 3.72
N ALA A 88 -0.08 1.14 3.24
CA ALA A 88 0.53 2.25 3.96
C ALA A 88 -0.46 3.40 4.18
N ILE A 89 -1.21 3.79 3.14
CA ILE A 89 -2.25 4.82 3.25
C ILE A 89 -3.31 4.41 4.27
N ILE A 90 -3.81 3.19 4.21
CA ILE A 90 -4.80 2.66 5.16
C ILE A 90 -4.28 2.80 6.59
N LYS A 91 -3.05 2.34 6.85
CA LYS A 91 -2.45 2.39 8.18
C LYS A 91 -2.22 3.80 8.72
N LEU A 92 -1.97 4.77 7.85
CA LEU A 92 -1.74 6.16 8.25
C LEU A 92 -3.02 6.98 8.39
N THR A 93 -4.11 6.56 7.75
CA THR A 93 -5.33 7.39 7.65
C THR A 93 -6.54 6.79 8.35
N LEU A 94 -6.59 5.48 8.55
CA LEU A 94 -7.74 4.80 9.09
C LEU A 94 -7.44 4.18 10.46
N SER A 95 -8.43 4.24 11.35
CA SER A 95 -8.39 3.50 12.61
C SER A 95 -8.72 2.02 12.36
N ALA A 96 -7.89 1.13 12.90
CA ALA A 96 -8.10 -0.31 12.75
C ALA A 96 -9.41 -0.78 13.40
N SER A 97 -9.83 -0.16 14.51
CA SER A 97 -11.07 -0.50 15.22
C SER A 97 -12.35 -0.25 14.42
N ASP A 98 -12.29 0.70 13.49
CA ASP A 98 -13.47 1.22 12.79
C ASP A 98 -13.44 0.94 11.28
N SER A 99 -12.45 0.14 10.83
CA SER A 99 -12.20 -0.06 9.41
C SER A 99 -12.08 -1.53 9.04
N VAL A 100 -12.63 -1.88 7.86
CA VAL A 100 -12.46 -3.17 7.22
C VAL A 100 -11.76 -2.99 5.89
N ILE A 101 -10.70 -3.76 5.66
CA ILE A 101 -9.96 -3.76 4.41
C ILE A 101 -10.60 -4.76 3.45
N PHE A 102 -11.02 -4.31 2.28
CA PHE A 102 -11.52 -5.16 1.22
C PHE A 102 -10.46 -5.32 0.14
N LEU A 103 -10.05 -6.55 -0.15
CA LEU A 103 -9.09 -6.91 -1.16
C LEU A 103 -9.75 -7.87 -2.16
N ASP A 104 -9.90 -7.42 -3.40
CA ASP A 104 -10.55 -8.20 -4.46
C ASP A 104 -9.51 -8.55 -5.53
N ASP A 105 -9.22 -9.83 -5.67
CA ASP A 105 -8.27 -10.42 -6.64
C ASP A 105 -6.91 -9.71 -6.72
N VAL A 106 -6.45 -9.11 -5.62
CA VAL A 106 -5.23 -8.28 -5.59
C VAL A 106 -3.94 -9.07 -5.87
N LEU A 107 -3.99 -10.41 -5.80
CA LEU A 107 -2.84 -11.29 -5.99
C LEU A 107 -2.80 -11.96 -7.38
N THR A 108 -3.72 -11.63 -8.26
CA THR A 108 -3.88 -12.29 -9.59
C THR A 108 -2.62 -12.27 -10.44
N THR A 109 -1.83 -11.19 -10.36
CA THR A 109 -0.60 -11.01 -11.15
C THR A 109 0.66 -11.50 -10.44
N PHE A 110 0.53 -12.03 -9.23
CA PHE A 110 1.65 -12.52 -8.44
C PHE A 110 1.93 -14.00 -8.76
N ASP A 111 3.19 -14.37 -8.77
CA ASP A 111 3.58 -15.77 -8.72
C ASP A 111 3.34 -16.36 -7.32
N ASP A 112 3.52 -17.66 -7.16
CA ASP A 112 3.21 -18.36 -5.91
C ASP A 112 4.05 -17.86 -4.72
N GLY A 113 5.31 -17.50 -4.94
CA GLY A 113 6.18 -16.93 -3.91
C GLY A 113 5.69 -15.58 -3.45
N ARG A 114 5.45 -14.67 -4.40
CA ARG A 114 4.95 -13.32 -4.13
C ARG A 114 3.56 -13.32 -3.50
N SER A 115 2.66 -14.22 -3.94
CA SER A 115 1.33 -14.38 -3.32
C SER A 115 1.46 -14.78 -1.86
N LYS A 116 2.33 -15.74 -1.55
CA LYS A 116 2.57 -16.17 -0.17
C LYS A 116 3.10 -15.03 0.71
N ASP A 117 4.12 -14.32 0.24
CA ASP A 117 4.71 -13.20 0.98
C ASP A 117 3.67 -12.08 1.20
N ALA A 118 2.84 -11.79 0.20
CA ALA A 118 1.76 -10.80 0.31
C ALA A 118 0.70 -11.22 1.34
N LEU A 119 0.28 -12.48 1.33
CA LEU A 119 -0.69 -13.01 2.30
C LEU A 119 -0.15 -12.97 3.73
N GLU A 120 1.15 -13.26 3.92
CA GLU A 120 1.80 -13.15 5.24
C GLU A 120 1.84 -11.69 5.72
N VAL A 121 2.14 -10.73 4.83
CA VAL A 121 2.15 -9.30 5.15
C VAL A 121 0.74 -8.81 5.52
N ILE A 122 -0.28 -9.17 4.73
CA ILE A 122 -1.67 -8.80 5.00
C ILE A 122 -2.11 -9.38 6.36
N ARG A 123 -1.84 -10.66 6.59
CA ARG A 123 -2.15 -11.33 7.85
C ARG A 123 -1.50 -10.63 9.04
N GLU A 124 -0.22 -10.26 8.95
CA GLU A 124 0.44 -9.55 10.04
C GLU A 124 -0.16 -8.16 10.32
N ILE A 125 -0.54 -7.41 9.29
CA ILE A 125 -1.24 -6.14 9.45
C ILE A 125 -2.55 -6.36 10.22
N CYS A 126 -3.30 -7.40 9.87
CA CYS A 126 -4.53 -7.73 10.59
C CYS A 126 -4.27 -8.07 12.07
N ILE A 127 -3.28 -8.93 12.37
CA ILE A 127 -3.04 -9.40 13.73
C ILE A 127 -2.35 -8.35 14.59
N LYS A 128 -1.29 -7.71 14.08
CA LYS A 128 -0.47 -6.80 14.88
C LYS A 128 -1.08 -5.41 14.99
N ASP A 129 -1.69 -4.94 13.91
CA ASP A 129 -2.25 -3.58 13.87
C ASP A 129 -3.78 -3.60 14.15
N GLY A 130 -4.40 -4.79 14.22
CA GLY A 130 -5.80 -4.96 14.61
C GLY A 130 -6.83 -4.71 13.51
N TYR A 131 -6.41 -4.70 12.24
CA TYR A 131 -7.34 -4.53 11.12
C TYR A 131 -8.12 -5.80 10.83
N GLN A 132 -9.40 -5.65 10.49
CA GLN A 132 -10.17 -6.70 9.84
C GLN A 132 -9.96 -6.62 8.33
N CYS A 133 -9.74 -7.78 7.69
CA CYS A 133 -9.56 -7.86 6.25
C CYS A 133 -10.46 -8.94 5.64
N LEU A 134 -11.12 -8.60 4.53
CA LEU A 134 -11.84 -9.52 3.67
C LEU A 134 -11.10 -9.63 2.35
N LEU A 135 -10.52 -10.79 2.09
CA LEU A 135 -9.83 -11.10 0.84
C LEU A 135 -10.72 -12.00 -0.02
N PHE A 136 -11.04 -11.54 -1.21
CA PHE A 136 -11.73 -12.32 -2.25
C PHE A 136 -10.69 -12.81 -3.25
N THR A 137 -10.73 -14.09 -3.58
CA THR A 137 -9.84 -14.69 -4.57
C THR A 137 -10.51 -15.87 -5.28
N CYS A 138 -10.26 -16.01 -6.57
CA CYS A 138 -10.64 -17.20 -7.33
C CYS A 138 -9.48 -18.23 -7.44
N HIS A 139 -8.33 -17.97 -6.81
CA HIS A 139 -7.15 -18.81 -6.92
C HIS A 139 -6.99 -19.77 -5.74
N HIS A 140 -7.08 -21.07 -6.01
CA HIS A 140 -6.87 -22.13 -5.00
C HIS A 140 -5.50 -22.04 -4.28
N ARG A 141 -4.45 -21.60 -4.97
CA ARG A 141 -3.11 -21.42 -4.39
C ARG A 141 -3.10 -20.46 -3.19
N ASP A 142 -3.91 -19.40 -3.25
CA ASP A 142 -4.00 -18.41 -2.18
C ASP A 142 -4.63 -19.04 -0.94
N ILE A 143 -5.72 -19.81 -1.14
CA ILE A 143 -6.41 -20.55 -0.08
C ILE A 143 -5.45 -21.57 0.57
N GLU A 144 -4.75 -22.37 -0.23
CA GLU A 144 -3.79 -23.36 0.28
C GLU A 144 -2.65 -22.72 1.09
N SER A 145 -2.21 -21.53 0.70
CA SER A 145 -1.16 -20.81 1.40
C SER A 145 -1.56 -20.35 2.80
N ILE A 146 -2.85 -20.08 3.04
CA ILE A 146 -3.36 -19.53 4.31
C ILE A 146 -4.10 -20.56 5.18
N LYS A 147 -4.52 -21.71 4.66
CA LYS A 147 -5.23 -22.77 5.41
C LYS A 147 -4.55 -23.20 6.71
N LYS A 148 -3.24 -23.08 6.78
CA LYS A 148 -2.46 -23.47 7.97
C LYS A 148 -2.59 -22.50 9.15
N TYR A 149 -3.16 -21.32 8.94
CA TYR A 149 -3.29 -20.31 9.99
C TYR A 149 -4.67 -20.38 10.67
N PRO A 150 -4.72 -20.63 12.00
CA PRO A 150 -5.98 -20.81 12.74
C PRO A 150 -6.77 -19.50 12.93
N ASP A 151 -6.16 -18.36 12.70
CA ASP A 151 -6.75 -17.03 12.83
C ASP A 151 -7.45 -16.56 11.54
N ILE A 152 -7.45 -17.41 10.48
CA ILE A 152 -8.10 -17.10 9.20
C ILE A 152 -9.35 -17.95 9.04
N ASN A 153 -10.49 -17.29 8.78
CA ASN A 153 -11.73 -17.95 8.40
C ASN A 153 -11.83 -17.99 6.88
N ILE A 154 -12.00 -19.19 6.33
CA ILE A 154 -12.15 -19.41 4.89
C ILE A 154 -13.62 -19.75 4.61
N MET A 155 -14.22 -19.02 3.67
CA MET A 155 -15.55 -19.31 3.14
C MET A 155 -15.43 -19.55 1.63
N GLU A 156 -15.85 -20.73 1.18
CA GLU A 156 -15.91 -21.07 -0.23
C GLU A 156 -17.35 -20.84 -0.73
N VAL A 157 -17.47 -20.06 -1.80
CA VAL A 157 -18.74 -19.78 -2.47
C VAL A 157 -18.72 -20.45 -3.84
N LEU A 158 -19.60 -21.42 -4.02
CA LEU A 158 -19.81 -22.06 -5.33
C LEU A 158 -20.76 -21.19 -6.14
N LEU A 159 -20.29 -20.68 -7.28
CA LEU A 159 -21.05 -19.90 -8.24
C LEU A 159 -21.56 -20.78 -9.39
#